data_97785d85ca758e94cad783a4b9297492
#
_entry.id   97785d85ca758e94cad783a4b9297492
#
_cell.length_a   1.000
_cell.length_b   1.000
_cell.length_c   1.000
_cell.angle_alpha   90.00
_cell.angle_beta   90.00
_cell.angle_gamma   90.00
#
_symmetry.space_group_name_H-M   'P 1'
#
loop_
_entity.id
_entity.type
_entity.pdbx_description
1 polymer ?
#
loop_
_entity_poly.entity_id
_entity_poly.type
_entity_poly.pdbx_seq_one_letter_code
_entity_poly.pdbx_strand_id
1 'polypeptide(L)'
;MKIVSFLIAFVIFSIVILFHELGHFLLAKANGIRVNEFCFGLGPTICGIQKGETKYCIKAFPFGGACMMEGEDSESQDNKAFNNKSVWARISVVAAGPIFNFIMAFIFSFILVCCTGYDI
;
A
#
# COMPACT_ATOMS: atom_id res chain seq x y z
N MET A 1 24.50 16.03 8.92
CA MET A 1 24.46 15.30 7.64
C MET A 1 23.88 13.91 7.80
N LYS A 2 24.33 13.12 8.78
CA LYS A 2 23.80 11.78 8.99
C LYS A 2 22.31 11.78 9.34
N ILE A 3 21.88 12.77 10.11
CA ILE A 3 20.45 12.89 10.49
C ILE A 3 19.59 13.15 9.26
N VAL A 4 20.04 14.06 8.38
CA VAL A 4 19.30 14.39 7.16
C VAL A 4 19.18 13.17 6.25
N SER A 5 20.30 12.43 6.08
CA SER A 5 20.29 11.21 5.27
C SER A 5 19.35 10.16 5.85
N PHE A 6 19.34 10.02 7.17
CA PHE A 6 18.47 9.09 7.86
C PHE A 6 16.99 9.46 7.65
N LEU A 7 16.68 10.76 7.76
CA LEU A 7 15.32 11.24 7.56
C LEU A 7 14.84 11.01 6.12
N ILE A 8 15.72 11.25 5.15
CA ILE A 8 15.40 11.02 3.74
C ILE A 8 15.14 9.54 3.51
N ALA A 9 15.98 8.66 4.05
CA ALA A 9 15.80 7.22 3.92
C ALA A 9 14.49 6.78 4.56
N PHE A 10 14.14 7.36 5.70
CA PHE A 10 12.90 7.04 6.41
C PHE A 10 11.69 7.44 5.56
N VAL A 11 11.72 8.62 4.95
CA VAL A 11 10.63 9.09 4.10
C VAL A 11 10.49 8.19 2.87
N ILE A 12 11.60 7.83 2.24
CA ILE A 12 11.56 6.95 1.08
C ILE A 12 10.97 5.58 1.45
N PHE A 13 11.39 5.05 2.58
CA PHE A 13 10.88 3.76 3.07
C PHE A 13 9.37 3.83 3.29
N SER A 14 8.88 4.93 3.88
CA SER A 14 7.46 5.12 4.12
C SER A 14 6.67 5.18 2.81
N ILE A 15 7.22 5.86 1.81
CA ILE A 15 6.59 5.94 0.49
C ILE A 15 6.53 4.56 -0.16
N VAL A 16 7.60 3.78 -0.05
CA VAL A 16 7.65 2.42 -0.61
C VAL A 16 6.54 1.55 0.01
N ILE A 17 6.40 1.62 1.33
CA ILE A 17 5.37 0.84 2.02
C ILE A 17 3.98 1.31 1.60
N LEU A 18 3.77 2.62 1.50
CA LEU A 18 2.49 3.16 1.08
C LEU A 18 2.09 2.67 -0.31
N PHE A 19 3.01 2.69 -1.26
CA PHE A 19 2.73 2.19 -2.61
C PHE A 19 2.48 0.69 -2.63
N HIS A 20 3.19 -0.05 -1.80
CA HIS A 20 2.96 -1.48 -1.64
C HIS A 20 1.51 -1.75 -1.18
N GLU A 21 1.08 -1.05 -0.14
CA GLU A 21 -0.29 -1.20 0.38
C GLU A 21 -1.33 -0.67 -0.60
N LEU A 22 -0.99 0.41 -1.31
CA LEU A 22 -1.86 0.97 -2.34
C LEU A 22 -2.09 -0.04 -3.47
N GLY A 23 -1.06 -0.80 -3.84
CA GLY A 23 -1.20 -1.85 -4.83
C GLY A 23 -2.23 -2.88 -4.41
N HIS A 24 -2.14 -3.38 -3.18
CA HIS A 24 -3.13 -4.31 -2.64
C HIS A 24 -4.52 -3.70 -2.65
N PHE A 25 -4.64 -2.44 -2.24
CA PHE A 25 -5.91 -1.73 -2.18
C PHE A 25 -6.56 -1.62 -3.57
N LEU A 26 -5.78 -1.17 -4.56
CA LEU A 26 -6.32 -0.95 -5.90
C LEU A 26 -6.78 -2.25 -6.55
N LEU A 27 -5.98 -3.30 -6.44
CA LEU A 27 -6.35 -4.59 -7.01
C LEU A 27 -7.50 -5.23 -6.26
N ALA A 28 -7.58 -5.03 -4.94
CA ALA A 28 -8.72 -5.51 -4.17
C ALA A 28 -10.00 -4.83 -4.65
N LYS A 29 -9.98 -3.51 -4.81
CA LYS A 29 -11.14 -2.78 -5.33
C LYS A 29 -11.49 -3.21 -6.74
N ALA A 30 -10.50 -3.41 -7.60
CA ALA A 30 -10.72 -3.83 -8.97
C ALA A 30 -11.37 -5.22 -9.06
N ASN A 31 -11.06 -6.09 -8.11
CA ASN A 31 -11.62 -7.45 -8.06
C ASN A 31 -12.90 -7.52 -7.24
N GLY A 32 -13.40 -6.40 -6.75
CA GLY A 32 -14.63 -6.37 -5.97
C GLY A 32 -14.47 -6.90 -4.55
N ILE A 33 -13.25 -6.91 -4.02
CA ILE A 33 -13.02 -7.31 -2.64
C ILE A 33 -13.28 -6.10 -1.74
N ARG A 34 -13.98 -6.35 -0.63
CA ARG A 34 -14.24 -5.27 0.32
C ARG A 34 -12.99 -4.98 1.13
N VAL A 35 -12.51 -3.75 1.03
CA VAL A 35 -11.43 -3.26 1.87
C VAL A 35 -12.06 -2.58 3.07
N ASN A 36 -11.84 -3.15 4.25
CA ASN A 36 -12.44 -2.62 5.47
C ASN A 36 -11.70 -1.40 5.97
N GLU A 37 -10.39 -1.39 5.86
CA GLU A 37 -9.57 -0.32 6.40
C GLU A 37 -8.31 -0.16 5.57
N PHE A 38 -7.97 1.07 5.26
CA PHE A 38 -6.72 1.41 4.60
C PHE A 38 -6.06 2.52 5.41
N CYS A 39 -4.95 2.18 6.07
CA CYS A 39 -4.29 3.09 6.99
C CYS A 39 -2.86 3.33 6.58
N PHE A 40 -2.40 4.55 6.81
CA PHE A 40 -0.99 4.92 6.65
C PHE A 40 -0.38 5.13 8.03
N GLY A 41 0.73 4.44 8.29
CA GLY A 41 1.43 4.55 9.56
C GLY A 41 1.07 3.46 10.54
N LEU A 42 1.65 3.53 11.72
CA LEU A 42 1.47 2.58 12.80
C LEU A 42 1.12 3.32 14.09
N GLY A 43 0.60 2.58 15.05
CA GLY A 43 0.28 3.11 16.37
C GLY A 43 -1.12 3.65 16.48
N PRO A 44 -1.35 4.60 17.41
CA PRO A 44 -2.69 5.16 17.61
C PRO A 44 -3.16 5.95 16.40
N THR A 45 -4.45 5.87 16.10
CA THR A 45 -5.05 6.60 14.99
C THR A 45 -5.18 8.08 15.36
N ILE A 46 -4.58 8.95 14.54
CA ILE A 46 -4.69 10.39 14.72
C ILE A 46 -5.98 10.88 14.11
N CYS A 47 -6.26 10.50 12.87
CA CYS A 47 -7.51 10.87 12.24
C CYS A 47 -7.94 9.77 11.27
N GLY A 48 -9.23 9.73 10.99
CA GLY A 48 -9.77 8.73 10.07
C GLY A 48 -11.08 9.22 9.48
N ILE A 49 -11.38 8.75 8.29
CA ILE A 49 -12.60 9.07 7.57
C ILE A 49 -13.17 7.78 7.03
N GLN A 50 -14.48 7.60 7.24
CA GLN A 50 -15.21 6.50 6.62
C GLN A 50 -15.77 6.99 5.29
N LYS A 51 -15.36 6.33 4.21
CA LYS A 51 -15.87 6.68 2.90
C LYS A 51 -16.34 5.40 2.21
N GLY A 52 -17.65 5.28 2.02
CA GLY A 52 -18.23 4.06 1.52
C GLY A 52 -18.02 2.92 2.50
N GLU A 53 -17.49 1.81 2.05
CA GLU A 53 -17.25 0.63 2.89
C GLU A 53 -15.83 0.58 3.46
N THR A 54 -15.00 1.57 3.17
CA THR A 54 -13.60 1.58 3.56
C THR A 54 -13.31 2.75 4.51
N LYS A 55 -12.64 2.44 5.62
CA LYS A 55 -12.18 3.46 6.53
C LYS A 55 -10.74 3.82 6.19
N TYR A 56 -10.50 5.09 5.94
CA TYR A 56 -9.16 5.61 5.67
C TYR A 56 -8.63 6.27 6.93
N CYS A 57 -7.43 5.94 7.35
CA CYS A 57 -6.89 6.51 8.57
C CYS A 57 -5.41 6.85 8.45
N ILE A 58 -4.97 7.79 9.28
CA ILE A 58 -3.58 8.17 9.43
C ILE A 58 -3.20 7.97 10.90
N LYS A 59 -2.10 7.26 11.12
CA LYS A 59 -1.66 6.93 12.47
C LYS A 59 -0.46 7.76 12.88
N ALA A 60 -0.12 7.68 14.17
CA ALA A 60 0.87 8.57 14.77
C ALA A 60 2.27 8.42 14.19
N PHE A 61 2.69 7.18 13.95
CA PHE A 61 4.03 6.91 13.43
C PHE A 61 3.96 6.81 11.91
N PRO A 62 4.63 7.72 11.18
CA PRO A 62 4.48 7.79 9.72
C PRO A 62 5.31 6.77 8.96
N PHE A 63 5.34 5.54 9.43
CA PHE A 63 5.97 4.45 8.70
C PHE A 63 5.10 3.21 8.81
N GLY A 64 5.17 2.38 7.77
CA GLY A 64 4.31 1.24 7.67
C GLY A 64 2.92 1.61 7.21
N GLY A 65 2.02 0.66 7.31
CA GLY A 65 0.65 0.85 6.89
C GLY A 65 -0.08 -0.46 6.91
N ALA A 66 -1.35 -0.42 6.57
CA ALA A 66 -2.17 -1.62 6.52
C ALA A 66 -3.32 -1.46 5.53
N CYS A 67 -3.59 -2.51 4.81
CA CYS A 67 -4.77 -2.64 3.97
C CYS A 67 -5.50 -3.90 4.43
N MET A 68 -6.59 -3.70 5.15
CA MET A 68 -7.34 -4.81 5.74
C MET A 68 -8.54 -5.14 4.87
N MET A 69 -8.56 -6.38 4.37
CA MET A 69 -9.63 -6.84 3.49
C MET A 69 -10.52 -7.83 4.23
N GLU A 70 -11.80 -7.82 3.85
CA GLU A 70 -12.74 -8.79 4.39
C GLU A 70 -12.32 -10.19 3.98
N GLY A 71 -12.25 -11.09 4.95
CA GLY A 71 -11.92 -12.49 4.68
C GLY A 71 -10.43 -12.77 4.51
N GLU A 72 -9.56 -11.80 4.75
CA GLU A 72 -8.12 -12.00 4.61
C GLU A 72 -7.55 -12.79 5.78
N ASP A 73 -7.90 -12.38 7.00
CA ASP A 73 -7.38 -13.00 8.22
C ASP A 73 -8.29 -14.10 8.75
N SER A 74 -9.56 -14.09 8.38
CA SER A 74 -10.53 -15.09 8.81
C SER A 74 -11.54 -15.31 7.70
N GLU A 75 -12.17 -16.48 7.70
CA GLU A 75 -13.17 -16.80 6.71
C GLU A 75 -14.38 -15.88 6.86
N SER A 76 -14.89 -15.40 5.74
CA SER A 76 -16.10 -14.61 5.68
C SER A 76 -17.02 -15.20 4.62
N GLN A 77 -18.33 -15.06 4.82
CA GLN A 77 -19.30 -15.52 3.84
C GLN A 77 -19.76 -14.40 2.91
N ASP A 78 -19.18 -13.22 3.04
CA ASP A 78 -19.45 -12.10 2.16
C ASP A 78 -18.92 -12.40 0.76
N ASN A 79 -19.74 -12.15 -0.26
CA ASN A 79 -19.31 -12.33 -1.65
C ASN A 79 -18.13 -11.44 -2.02
N LYS A 80 -17.94 -10.34 -1.30
CA LYS A 80 -16.84 -9.41 -1.50
C LYS A 80 -15.62 -9.76 -0.66
N ALA A 81 -15.64 -10.87 0.06
CA ALA A 81 -14.52 -11.27 0.90
C ALA A 81 -13.40 -11.86 0.08
N PHE A 82 -12.16 -11.60 0.53
CA PHE A 82 -10.96 -12.09 -0.13
C PHE A 82 -10.97 -13.61 -0.28
N ASN A 83 -11.38 -14.33 0.77
CA ASN A 83 -11.38 -15.79 0.76
C ASN A 83 -12.44 -16.39 -0.18
N ASN A 84 -13.44 -15.61 -0.60
CA ASN A 84 -14.49 -16.06 -1.52
C ASN A 84 -14.21 -15.70 -2.97
N LYS A 85 -13.11 -15.03 -3.24
CA LYS A 85 -12.73 -14.69 -4.60
C LYS A 85 -11.97 -15.82 -5.27
N SER A 86 -11.88 -15.77 -6.60
CA SER A 86 -11.14 -16.78 -7.36
C SER A 86 -9.68 -16.76 -7.01
N VAL A 87 -8.97 -17.85 -7.29
CA VAL A 87 -7.53 -17.95 -7.06
C VAL A 87 -6.80 -16.85 -7.82
N TRP A 88 -7.21 -16.58 -9.06
CA TRP A 88 -6.56 -15.56 -9.88
C TRP A 88 -6.73 -14.16 -9.29
N ALA A 89 -7.93 -13.85 -8.77
CA ALA A 89 -8.16 -12.57 -8.10
C ALA A 89 -7.26 -12.43 -6.86
N ARG A 90 -7.17 -13.48 -6.06
CA ARG A 90 -6.33 -13.45 -4.86
C ARG A 90 -4.85 -13.31 -5.20
N ILE A 91 -4.39 -14.01 -6.24
CA ILE A 91 -3.01 -13.91 -6.70
C ILE A 91 -2.71 -12.49 -7.15
N SER A 92 -3.61 -11.88 -7.92
CA SER A 92 -3.40 -10.52 -8.43
C SER A 92 -3.28 -9.52 -7.29
N VAL A 93 -4.12 -9.64 -6.26
CA VAL A 93 -4.07 -8.74 -5.11
C VAL A 93 -2.75 -8.89 -4.35
N VAL A 94 -2.34 -10.12 -4.08
CA VAL A 94 -1.10 -10.37 -3.34
C VAL A 94 0.12 -9.90 -4.13
N ALA A 95 0.13 -10.14 -5.44
CA ALA A 95 1.24 -9.73 -6.30
C ALA A 95 1.30 -8.24 -6.54
N ALA A 96 0.18 -7.53 -6.39
CA ALA A 96 0.10 -6.10 -6.70
C ALA A 96 1.03 -5.26 -5.82
N GLY A 97 1.22 -5.63 -4.55
CA GLY A 97 2.14 -4.91 -3.67
C GLY A 97 3.56 -4.85 -4.23
N PRO A 98 4.21 -6.00 -4.41
CA PRO A 98 5.54 -6.02 -5.02
C PRO A 98 5.59 -5.41 -6.42
N ILE A 99 4.58 -5.67 -7.25
CA ILE A 99 4.54 -5.12 -8.61
C ILE A 99 4.53 -3.60 -8.57
N PHE A 100 3.73 -3.00 -7.70
CA PHE A 100 3.69 -1.54 -7.57
C PHE A 100 5.03 -0.99 -7.10
N ASN A 101 5.73 -1.71 -6.22
CA ASN A 101 7.06 -1.31 -5.79
C ASN A 101 8.06 -1.32 -6.94
N PHE A 102 8.01 -2.33 -7.81
CA PHE A 102 8.86 -2.38 -8.99
C PHE A 102 8.54 -1.25 -9.97
N ILE A 103 7.26 -0.97 -10.19
CA ILE A 103 6.84 0.13 -11.05
C ILE A 103 7.37 1.46 -10.50
N MET A 104 7.22 1.69 -9.20
CA MET A 104 7.69 2.90 -8.55
C MET A 104 9.21 3.05 -8.66
N ALA A 105 9.95 1.95 -8.46
CA ALA A 105 11.40 1.95 -8.58
C ALA A 105 11.82 2.31 -10.00
N PHE A 106 11.13 1.76 -10.98
CA PHE A 106 11.40 2.07 -12.39
C PHE A 106 11.17 3.55 -12.69
N ILE A 107 10.04 4.08 -12.20
CA ILE A 107 9.70 5.49 -12.42
C ILE A 107 10.73 6.40 -11.75
N PHE A 108 11.10 6.11 -10.52
CA PHE A 108 12.10 6.92 -9.81
C PHE A 108 13.46 6.86 -10.47
N SER A 109 13.86 5.67 -10.97
CA SER A 109 15.13 5.54 -11.69
C SER A 109 15.12 6.35 -12.98
N PHE A 110 14.00 6.32 -13.69
CA PHE A 110 13.84 7.09 -14.92
C PHE A 110 13.92 8.58 -14.65
N ILE A 111 13.23 9.04 -13.61
CA ILE A 111 13.26 10.46 -13.23
C ILE A 111 14.68 10.87 -12.83
N LEU A 112 15.36 10.06 -12.07
CA LEU A 112 16.73 10.33 -11.62
C LEU A 112 17.67 10.48 -12.82
N VAL A 113 17.58 9.56 -13.78
CA VAL A 113 18.40 9.62 -14.98
C VAL A 113 18.10 10.87 -15.79
N CYS A 114 16.83 11.23 -15.92
CA CYS A 114 16.43 12.43 -16.66
C CYS A 114 16.88 13.71 -15.99
N CYS A 115 16.92 13.75 -14.66
CA CYS A 115 17.28 14.95 -13.90
C CYS A 115 18.76 15.14 -13.75
N THR A 116 19.50 14.04 -13.51
CA THR A 116 20.95 14.12 -13.28
C THR A 116 21.78 13.73 -14.48
N GLY A 117 21.16 13.11 -15.47
CA GLY A 117 21.85 12.58 -16.64
C GLY A 117 22.57 11.27 -16.29
N TYR A 118 23.32 10.74 -17.23
CA TYR A 118 24.06 9.61 -17.10
C TYR A 118 25.45 9.98 -16.83
N ASP A 119 25.81 10.07 -15.65
CA ASP A 119 27.18 10.26 -15.27
C ASP A 119 27.79 8.94 -14.96
N ILE A 120 28.59 8.51 -15.79
CA ILE A 120 29.27 7.26 -15.60
C ILE A 120 30.71 7.48 -15.19
#